data_bb56550c2998fee9b11b848d44cb74c3
#
_entry.id   bb56550c2998fee9b11b848d44cb74c3
#
_cell.length_a   1.000
_cell.length_b   1.000
_cell.length_c   1.000
_cell.angle_alpha   90.00
_cell.angle_beta   90.00
_cell.angle_gamma   90.00
#
_symmetry.space_group_name_H-M   'P 1'
#
loop_
_entity.id
_entity.type
_entity.pdbx_description
1 polymer ?
#
loop_
_entity_poly.entity_id
_entity_poly.type
_entity_poly.pdbx_seq_one_letter_code
_entity_poly.pdbx_strand_id
1 'polypeptide(L)'
;MKKTAYLLLSVLCFGLVSCEDYLDTDSASYLSPDIVYNSIAYTDQAILGIYAQLPQDQIYGSRLQFTYGSGSDCDTYGTSNPTDTKNSGLANYNGTSDNTAISKEWDAIYKTIEMASVAIDGIRNSELLKSGTVDEQAQMREYLGEALTLRALLYFEVVRNFGDVPFKDEPTNSDGSNIYLPATDRDEIYEHIIAD
;
A
#
# COMPACT_ATOMS: atom_id res chain seq x y z
N MET A 1 50.72 -29.76 23.75
CA MET A 1 50.35 -28.68 22.85
C MET A 1 49.48 -29.09 21.67
N LYS A 2 49.78 -30.17 20.89
CA LYS A 2 48.91 -30.57 19.75
C LYS A 2 47.52 -31.08 20.17
N LYS A 3 47.43 -31.84 21.27
CA LYS A 3 46.12 -32.37 21.75
C LYS A 3 45.18 -31.30 22.28
N THR A 4 45.68 -30.25 22.89
CA THR A 4 44.88 -29.09 23.33
C THR A 4 44.41 -28.23 22.19
N ALA A 5 45.17 -28.13 21.08
CA ALA A 5 44.75 -27.41 19.88
C ALA A 5 43.59 -28.14 19.17
N TYR A 6 43.58 -29.47 19.08
CA TYR A 6 42.46 -30.24 18.51
C TYR A 6 41.20 -30.16 19.34
N LEU A 7 41.32 -30.10 20.69
CA LEU A 7 40.17 -29.95 21.59
C LEU A 7 39.51 -28.54 21.43
N LEU A 8 40.33 -27.51 21.28
CA LEU A 8 39.85 -26.14 21.00
C LEU A 8 39.20 -26.01 19.61
N LEU A 9 39.77 -26.68 18.61
CA LEU A 9 39.21 -26.70 17.27
C LEU A 9 37.86 -27.44 17.17
N SER A 10 37.72 -28.55 17.93
CA SER A 10 36.43 -29.28 17.96
C SER A 10 35.34 -28.48 18.69
N VAL A 11 35.64 -27.76 19.76
CA VAL A 11 34.67 -26.88 20.45
C VAL A 11 34.24 -25.72 19.56
N LEU A 12 35.15 -25.18 18.75
CA LEU A 12 34.84 -24.09 17.80
C LEU A 12 33.90 -24.57 16.65
N CYS A 13 34.04 -25.83 16.18
CA CYS A 13 33.16 -26.39 15.16
C CYS A 13 31.75 -26.70 15.66
N PHE A 14 31.57 -27.00 16.94
CA PHE A 14 30.22 -27.21 17.52
C PHE A 14 29.45 -25.92 17.78
N GLY A 15 30.12 -24.76 17.83
CA GLY A 15 29.49 -23.46 18.01
C GLY A 15 28.89 -22.85 16.74
N LEU A 16 29.06 -23.49 15.56
CA LEU A 16 28.57 -22.96 14.28
C LEU A 16 27.25 -23.63 13.82
N VAL A 17 26.65 -24.50 14.61
CA VAL A 17 25.29 -24.99 14.35
C VAL A 17 24.33 -23.93 14.87
N SER A 18 24.10 -22.91 14.05
CA SER A 18 23.02 -21.94 14.25
C SER A 18 21.72 -22.65 13.89
N CYS A 19 20.81 -22.80 14.85
CA CYS A 19 19.44 -23.21 14.57
C CYS A 19 18.72 -22.03 13.91
N GLU A 20 18.59 -21.98 12.61
CA GLU A 20 17.77 -21.01 11.88
C GLU A 20 16.30 -21.08 12.32
N ASP A 21 15.77 -22.28 12.52
CA ASP A 21 14.39 -22.53 12.97
C ASP A 21 14.03 -21.97 14.37
N TYR A 22 15.01 -21.65 15.21
CA TYR A 22 14.73 -21.14 16.56
C TYR A 22 14.33 -19.64 16.55
N LEU A 23 14.68 -18.93 15.50
CA LEU A 23 14.33 -17.51 15.33
C LEU A 23 13.06 -17.29 14.51
N ASP A 24 12.58 -18.35 13.87
CA ASP A 24 11.34 -18.33 13.08
C ASP A 24 10.16 -18.63 14.02
N THR A 25 9.77 -17.65 14.79
CA THR A 25 8.59 -17.74 15.65
C THR A 25 7.38 -17.27 14.87
N ASP A 26 6.47 -18.18 14.53
CA ASP A 26 5.13 -17.83 14.11
C ASP A 26 4.51 -16.91 15.16
N SER A 27 4.36 -15.63 14.82
CA SER A 27 3.70 -14.68 15.71
C SER A 27 2.22 -15.06 15.82
N ALA A 28 1.79 -15.53 16.96
CA ALA A 28 0.39 -15.90 17.22
C ALA A 28 -0.60 -14.72 17.06
N SER A 29 -0.10 -13.50 16.89
CA SER A 29 -0.88 -12.27 16.68
C SER A 29 -0.75 -11.70 15.25
N TYR A 30 0.03 -12.30 14.36
CA TYR A 30 0.16 -11.88 12.97
C TYR A 30 -0.64 -12.82 12.07
N LEU A 31 -1.68 -12.29 11.44
CA LEU A 31 -2.42 -12.99 10.40
C LEU A 31 -1.65 -12.83 9.08
N SER A 32 -1.02 -13.90 8.63
CA SER A 32 -0.38 -13.91 7.31
C SER A 32 -1.41 -13.71 6.19
N PRO A 33 -1.02 -13.18 5.02
CA PRO A 33 -1.91 -13.07 3.86
C PRO A 33 -2.60 -14.40 3.51
N ASP A 34 -1.90 -15.52 3.63
CA ASP A 34 -2.45 -16.86 3.38
C ASP A 34 -3.62 -17.19 4.32
N ILE A 35 -3.56 -16.80 5.58
CA ILE A 35 -4.67 -17.01 6.52
C ILE A 35 -5.83 -16.07 6.20
N VAL A 36 -5.53 -14.81 5.90
CA VAL A 36 -6.54 -13.79 5.63
C VAL A 36 -7.34 -14.14 4.37
N TYR A 37 -6.68 -14.40 3.26
CA TYR A 37 -7.33 -14.58 1.97
C TYR A 37 -7.80 -16.02 1.69
N ASN A 38 -7.58 -16.95 2.62
CA ASN A 38 -8.22 -18.28 2.63
C ASN A 38 -9.39 -18.36 3.64
N SER A 39 -9.93 -17.20 4.07
CA SER A 39 -11.12 -17.10 4.90
C SER A 39 -12.03 -16.00 4.36
N ILE A 40 -13.26 -16.33 3.99
CA ILE A 40 -14.26 -15.35 3.53
C ILE A 40 -14.41 -14.20 4.55
N ALA A 41 -14.52 -14.52 5.84
CA ALA A 41 -14.73 -13.52 6.88
C ALA A 41 -13.53 -12.56 7.05
N TYR A 42 -12.31 -13.08 6.93
CA TYR A 42 -11.12 -12.23 7.03
C TYR A 42 -10.88 -11.44 5.75
N THR A 43 -11.18 -12.01 4.58
CA THR A 43 -11.12 -11.28 3.30
C THR A 43 -12.09 -10.11 3.32
N ASP A 44 -13.34 -10.32 3.77
CA ASP A 44 -14.33 -9.26 3.95
C ASP A 44 -13.79 -8.11 4.81
N GLN A 45 -13.22 -8.44 5.96
CA GLN A 45 -12.62 -7.45 6.85
C GLN A 45 -11.43 -6.70 6.22
N ALA A 46 -10.62 -7.39 5.42
CA ALA A 46 -9.52 -6.76 4.68
C ALA A 46 -10.05 -5.76 3.65
N ILE A 47 -11.06 -6.11 2.88
CA ILE A 47 -11.71 -5.21 1.91
C ILE A 47 -12.35 -4.02 2.62
N LEU A 48 -13.11 -4.25 3.70
CA LEU A 48 -13.67 -3.17 4.53
C LEU A 48 -12.56 -2.26 5.09
N GLY A 49 -11.40 -2.81 5.42
CA GLY A 49 -10.22 -2.06 5.85
C GLY A 49 -9.71 -1.08 4.78
N ILE A 50 -9.78 -1.44 3.49
CA ILE A 50 -9.43 -0.55 2.37
C ILE A 50 -10.48 0.55 2.24
N TYR A 51 -11.78 0.21 2.25
CA TYR A 51 -12.86 1.20 2.23
C TYR A 51 -12.74 2.20 3.38
N ALA A 52 -12.34 1.74 4.58
CA ALA A 52 -12.19 2.59 5.76
C ALA A 52 -11.05 3.62 5.64
N GLN A 53 -10.14 3.49 4.66
CA GLN A 53 -9.14 4.51 4.37
C GLN A 53 -9.72 5.68 3.59
N LEU A 54 -10.72 5.47 2.73
CA LEU A 54 -11.25 6.52 1.87
C LEU A 54 -11.80 7.73 2.65
N PRO A 55 -12.60 7.59 3.73
CA PRO A 55 -13.10 8.72 4.51
C PRO A 55 -12.07 9.32 5.47
N GLN A 56 -10.82 8.84 5.48
CA GLN A 56 -9.77 9.43 6.30
C GLN A 56 -9.46 10.86 5.86
N ASP A 57 -9.05 11.68 6.82
CA ASP A 57 -8.80 13.11 6.65
C ASP A 57 -7.80 13.41 5.50
N GLN A 58 -6.83 12.53 5.30
CA GLN A 58 -5.80 12.66 4.27
C GLN A 58 -6.28 12.31 2.86
N ILE A 59 -7.43 11.67 2.70
CA ILE A 59 -8.02 11.31 1.38
C ILE A 59 -9.32 12.09 1.21
N TYR A 60 -10.48 11.45 1.12
CA TYR A 60 -11.77 12.11 0.87
C TYR A 60 -12.36 12.81 2.10
N GLY A 61 -11.85 12.56 3.32
CA GLY A 61 -12.36 13.19 4.53
C GLY A 61 -12.20 14.72 4.55
N SER A 62 -11.08 15.23 4.06
CA SER A 62 -10.91 16.68 3.91
C SER A 62 -9.85 17.08 2.87
N ARG A 63 -8.71 16.38 2.81
CA ARG A 63 -7.52 16.86 2.09
C ARG A 63 -7.72 17.00 0.60
N LEU A 64 -8.25 16.00 -0.10
CA LEU A 64 -8.51 16.07 -1.54
C LEU A 64 -9.37 17.30 -1.89
N GLN A 65 -10.40 17.57 -1.12
CA GLN A 65 -11.27 18.72 -1.39
C GLN A 65 -10.60 20.05 -1.05
N PHE A 66 -9.96 20.16 0.11
CA PHE A 66 -9.38 21.42 0.55
C PHE A 66 -8.05 21.72 -0.13
N THR A 67 -7.27 20.69 -0.48
CA THR A 67 -5.98 20.88 -1.14
C THR A 67 -6.17 21.38 -2.58
N TYR A 68 -7.13 20.83 -3.32
CA TYR A 68 -7.33 21.13 -4.74
C TYR A 68 -8.55 22.00 -5.01
N GLY A 69 -9.61 21.91 -4.19
CA GLY A 69 -10.85 22.66 -4.40
C GLY A 69 -10.74 24.13 -4.02
N SER A 70 -9.91 24.49 -3.05
CA SER A 70 -9.75 25.86 -2.59
C SER A 70 -8.84 26.74 -3.48
N GLY A 71 -8.30 26.19 -4.56
CA GLY A 71 -7.52 26.93 -5.55
C GLY A 71 -8.35 27.49 -6.70
N SER A 72 -9.66 27.64 -6.55
CA SER A 72 -10.52 28.23 -7.58
C SER A 72 -10.53 29.75 -7.49
N ASP A 73 -10.99 30.40 -8.56
CA ASP A 73 -11.19 31.86 -8.61
C ASP A 73 -12.35 32.35 -7.71
N CYS A 74 -13.16 31.41 -7.22
CA CYS A 74 -14.32 31.68 -6.38
C CYS A 74 -14.07 31.41 -4.90
N ASP A 75 -12.99 30.74 -4.53
CA ASP A 75 -12.73 30.28 -3.17
C ASP A 75 -11.26 30.41 -2.80
N THR A 76 -10.98 30.88 -1.59
CA THR A 76 -9.63 31.01 -1.06
C THR A 76 -9.61 30.71 0.43
N TYR A 77 -8.48 30.20 0.92
CA TYR A 77 -8.27 30.14 2.36
C TYR A 77 -8.23 31.52 2.98
N GLY A 78 -9.06 31.73 4.00
CA GLY A 78 -9.03 32.93 4.84
C GLY A 78 -7.79 32.97 5.75
N THR A 79 -6.61 32.53 5.27
CA THR A 79 -5.41 32.57 6.06
C THR A 79 -4.68 33.89 5.91
N SER A 80 -4.22 34.37 7.04
CA SER A 80 -3.47 35.58 7.18
C SER A 80 -2.04 35.54 6.66
N ASN A 81 -1.56 34.40 6.16
CA ASN A 81 -0.18 34.27 5.69
C ASN A 81 -0.11 33.67 4.26
N PRO A 82 -0.13 34.54 3.24
CA PRO A 82 -0.02 34.11 1.84
C PRO A 82 1.35 33.54 1.47
N THR A 83 2.34 33.61 2.36
CA THR A 83 3.68 33.05 2.14
C THR A 83 3.90 31.69 2.78
N ASP A 84 2.90 31.12 3.46
CA ASP A 84 2.99 29.78 4.01
C ASP A 84 2.78 28.74 2.91
N THR A 85 3.86 28.42 2.20
CA THR A 85 3.87 27.43 1.12
C THR A 85 3.70 26.00 1.63
N LYS A 86 3.93 25.76 2.94
CA LYS A 86 3.84 24.42 3.52
C LYS A 86 2.42 23.98 3.80
N ASN A 87 1.55 24.90 4.20
CA ASN A 87 0.22 24.54 4.69
C ASN A 87 -0.93 25.13 3.86
N SER A 88 -0.65 26.17 3.07
CA SER A 88 -1.68 26.86 2.29
C SER A 88 -1.29 27.16 0.83
N GLY A 89 -0.15 26.63 0.39
CA GLY A 89 0.44 26.98 -0.90
C GLY A 89 -0.42 26.69 -2.13
N LEU A 90 -1.26 25.65 -2.09
CA LEU A 90 -2.12 25.32 -3.23
C LEU A 90 -3.25 26.33 -3.43
N ALA A 91 -3.86 26.81 -2.36
CA ALA A 91 -4.90 27.84 -2.43
C ALA A 91 -4.38 29.16 -3.03
N ASN A 92 -3.09 29.41 -2.93
CA ASN A 92 -2.43 30.61 -3.44
C ASN A 92 -1.63 30.32 -4.75
N TYR A 93 -1.84 29.18 -5.39
CA TYR A 93 -1.09 28.73 -6.58
C TYR A 93 0.44 28.71 -6.37
N ASN A 94 0.89 28.53 -5.14
CA ASN A 94 2.29 28.55 -4.73
C ASN A 94 2.68 27.25 -4.00
N GLY A 95 2.27 26.11 -4.56
CA GLY A 95 2.61 24.79 -4.06
C GLY A 95 4.09 24.48 -4.24
N THR A 96 4.71 23.95 -3.20
CA THR A 96 6.10 23.49 -3.20
C THR A 96 6.18 22.02 -2.84
N SER A 97 7.26 21.35 -3.23
CA SER A 97 7.46 19.90 -2.96
C SER A 97 7.55 19.57 -1.46
N ASP A 98 7.73 20.55 -0.58
CA ASP A 98 7.74 20.38 0.87
C ASP A 98 6.38 20.69 1.54
N ASN A 99 5.31 20.85 0.74
CA ASN A 99 3.97 21.05 1.26
C ASN A 99 3.49 19.83 2.02
N THR A 100 3.24 20.00 3.33
CA THR A 100 2.87 18.90 4.22
C THR A 100 1.48 18.32 3.96
N ALA A 101 0.58 19.06 3.34
CA ALA A 101 -0.73 18.57 2.95
C ALA A 101 -0.61 17.59 1.79
N ILE A 102 0.17 17.98 0.75
CA ILE A 102 0.41 17.16 -0.43
C ILE A 102 1.15 15.86 -0.06
N SER A 103 2.22 15.95 0.74
CA SER A 103 2.98 14.75 1.12
C SER A 103 2.15 13.76 1.94
N LYS A 104 1.34 14.25 2.88
CA LYS A 104 0.45 13.37 3.67
C LYS A 104 -0.63 12.70 2.83
N GLU A 105 -1.17 13.41 1.87
CA GLU A 105 -2.14 12.86 0.93
C GLU A 105 -1.50 11.78 0.05
N TRP A 106 -0.35 12.07 -0.55
CA TRP A 106 0.45 11.13 -1.32
C TRP A 106 0.71 9.83 -0.54
N ASP A 107 1.24 9.97 0.68
CA ASP A 107 1.54 8.84 1.55
C ASP A 107 0.29 8.01 1.88
N ALA A 108 -0.84 8.67 2.16
CA ALA A 108 -2.10 7.99 2.49
C ALA A 108 -2.66 7.23 1.29
N ILE A 109 -2.63 7.83 0.09
CA ILE A 109 -3.15 7.19 -1.12
C ILE A 109 -2.27 5.99 -1.48
N TYR A 110 -0.94 6.14 -1.52
CA TYR A 110 -0.04 5.03 -1.85
C TYR A 110 -0.08 3.90 -0.82
N LYS A 111 -0.25 4.22 0.46
CA LYS A 111 -0.49 3.20 1.49
C LYS A 111 -1.77 2.43 1.23
N THR A 112 -2.82 3.10 0.78
CA THR A 112 -4.10 2.44 0.48
C THR A 112 -4.03 1.63 -0.81
N ILE A 113 -3.29 2.10 -1.83
CA ILE A 113 -2.96 1.34 -3.04
C ILE A 113 -2.22 0.04 -2.68
N GLU A 114 -1.24 0.11 -1.77
CA GLU A 114 -0.54 -1.06 -1.27
C GLU A 114 -1.50 -2.06 -0.61
N MET A 115 -2.41 -1.60 0.24
CA MET A 115 -3.42 -2.47 0.85
C MET A 115 -4.30 -3.16 -0.21
N ALA A 116 -4.71 -2.43 -1.25
CA ALA A 116 -5.48 -3.00 -2.36
C ALA A 116 -4.65 -4.03 -3.15
N SER A 117 -3.37 -3.74 -3.45
CA SER A 117 -2.48 -4.66 -4.17
C SER A 117 -2.22 -5.94 -3.39
N VAL A 118 -2.04 -5.85 -2.07
CA VAL A 118 -1.93 -7.03 -1.18
C VAL A 118 -3.21 -7.86 -1.20
N ALA A 119 -4.38 -7.21 -1.19
CA ALA A 119 -5.65 -7.91 -1.27
C ALA A 119 -5.84 -8.61 -2.62
N ILE A 120 -5.54 -7.93 -3.72
CA ILE A 120 -5.63 -8.48 -5.08
C ILE A 120 -4.73 -9.71 -5.22
N ASP A 121 -3.46 -9.60 -4.81
CA ASP A 121 -2.51 -10.72 -4.87
C ASP A 121 -2.95 -11.88 -3.98
N GLY A 122 -3.30 -11.60 -2.73
CA GLY A 122 -3.76 -12.61 -1.78
C GLY A 122 -5.02 -13.34 -2.25
N ILE A 123 -6.01 -12.62 -2.80
CA ILE A 123 -7.23 -13.23 -3.33
C ILE A 123 -6.92 -14.08 -4.57
N ARG A 124 -6.12 -13.58 -5.51
CA ARG A 124 -5.71 -14.33 -6.71
C ARG A 124 -4.98 -15.63 -6.38
N ASN A 125 -4.22 -15.63 -5.29
CA ASN A 125 -3.46 -16.78 -4.84
C ASN A 125 -4.26 -17.72 -3.92
N SER A 126 -5.44 -17.31 -3.42
CA SER A 126 -6.22 -18.09 -2.46
C SER A 126 -6.76 -19.41 -3.03
N GLU A 127 -6.82 -20.43 -2.18
CA GLU A 127 -7.45 -21.70 -2.51
C GLU A 127 -8.98 -21.56 -2.62
N LEU A 128 -9.59 -20.62 -1.91
CA LEU A 128 -11.03 -20.37 -2.01
C LEU A 128 -11.43 -19.91 -3.41
N LEU A 129 -10.62 -19.06 -4.06
CA LEU A 129 -10.88 -18.64 -5.44
C LEU A 129 -10.60 -19.77 -6.44
N LYS A 130 -9.56 -20.58 -6.23
CA LYS A 130 -9.12 -21.61 -7.18
C LYS A 130 -9.96 -22.87 -7.11
N SER A 131 -10.28 -23.35 -5.90
CA SER A 131 -10.85 -24.68 -5.65
C SER A 131 -11.95 -24.71 -4.59
N GLY A 132 -12.41 -23.55 -4.09
CA GLY A 132 -13.54 -23.45 -3.18
C GLY A 132 -14.87 -23.86 -3.82
N THR A 133 -15.93 -23.89 -3.04
CA THR A 133 -17.30 -24.08 -3.53
C THR A 133 -17.69 -22.99 -4.52
N VAL A 134 -18.76 -23.20 -5.28
CA VAL A 134 -19.27 -22.20 -6.26
C VAL A 134 -19.57 -20.86 -5.57
N ASP A 135 -20.13 -20.91 -4.37
CA ASP A 135 -20.49 -19.71 -3.61
C ASP A 135 -19.24 -19.00 -3.08
N GLU A 136 -18.25 -19.73 -2.54
CA GLU A 136 -16.99 -19.16 -2.09
C GLU A 136 -16.22 -18.52 -3.24
N GLN A 137 -16.13 -19.21 -4.39
CA GLN A 137 -15.49 -18.64 -5.57
C GLN A 137 -16.21 -17.38 -6.08
N ALA A 138 -17.55 -17.34 -6.01
CA ALA A 138 -18.33 -16.18 -6.40
C ALA A 138 -18.04 -14.99 -5.48
N GLN A 139 -18.03 -15.23 -4.16
CA GLN A 139 -17.71 -14.21 -3.17
C GLN A 139 -16.28 -13.68 -3.30
N MET A 140 -15.30 -14.57 -3.52
CA MET A 140 -13.92 -14.17 -3.73
C MET A 140 -13.72 -13.34 -5.01
N ARG A 141 -14.48 -13.63 -6.08
CA ARG A 141 -14.48 -12.79 -7.29
C ARG A 141 -15.08 -11.42 -7.04
N GLU A 142 -16.12 -11.31 -6.21
CA GLU A 142 -16.70 -10.04 -5.79
C GLU A 142 -15.66 -9.19 -5.05
N TYR A 143 -15.02 -9.74 -4.02
CA TYR A 143 -13.95 -9.06 -3.29
C TYR A 143 -12.77 -8.65 -4.16
N LEU A 144 -12.39 -9.49 -5.13
CA LEU A 144 -11.35 -9.15 -6.09
C LEU A 144 -11.76 -7.93 -6.94
N GLY A 145 -12.99 -7.90 -7.44
CA GLY A 145 -13.53 -6.78 -8.19
C GLY A 145 -13.56 -5.48 -7.38
N GLU A 146 -13.93 -5.57 -6.09
CA GLU A 146 -13.89 -4.41 -5.19
C GLU A 146 -12.46 -3.89 -4.99
N ALA A 147 -11.50 -4.78 -4.71
CA ALA A 147 -10.10 -4.40 -4.51
C ALA A 147 -9.49 -3.75 -5.77
N LEU A 148 -9.77 -4.31 -6.96
CA LEU A 148 -9.35 -3.75 -8.25
C LEU A 148 -9.96 -2.37 -8.47
N THR A 149 -11.27 -2.22 -8.25
CA THR A 149 -11.96 -0.93 -8.39
C THR A 149 -11.39 0.14 -7.45
N LEU A 150 -11.10 -0.23 -6.20
CA LEU A 150 -10.51 0.69 -5.21
C LEU A 150 -9.10 1.10 -5.61
N ARG A 151 -8.27 0.18 -6.11
CA ARG A 151 -6.94 0.49 -6.64
C ARG A 151 -7.01 1.44 -7.83
N ALA A 152 -7.88 1.14 -8.78
CA ALA A 152 -8.12 1.97 -9.95
C ALA A 152 -8.57 3.40 -9.57
N LEU A 153 -9.51 3.53 -8.63
CA LEU A 153 -9.96 4.82 -8.10
C LEU A 153 -8.81 5.63 -7.50
N LEU A 154 -7.97 4.99 -6.70
CA LEU A 154 -6.85 5.68 -6.04
C LEU A 154 -5.78 6.10 -7.03
N TYR A 155 -5.44 5.26 -8.02
CA TYR A 155 -4.54 5.65 -9.10
C TYR A 155 -5.11 6.78 -9.95
N PHE A 156 -6.40 6.76 -10.25
CA PHE A 156 -7.06 7.87 -10.94
C PHE A 156 -6.87 9.19 -10.18
N GLU A 157 -7.03 9.20 -8.85
CA GLU A 157 -6.80 10.39 -8.04
C GLU A 157 -5.33 10.86 -8.10
N VAL A 158 -4.38 9.93 -8.00
CA VAL A 158 -2.95 10.28 -8.06
C VAL A 158 -2.58 10.85 -9.44
N VAL A 159 -2.96 10.16 -10.51
CA VAL A 159 -2.63 10.60 -11.89
C VAL A 159 -3.29 11.94 -12.22
N ARG A 160 -4.54 12.13 -11.82
CA ARG A 160 -5.27 13.39 -12.06
C ARG A 160 -4.58 14.59 -11.39
N ASN A 161 -3.99 14.40 -10.22
CA ASN A 161 -3.40 15.47 -9.43
C ASN A 161 -1.89 15.65 -9.67
N PHE A 162 -1.17 14.58 -10.01
CA PHE A 162 0.30 14.59 -10.09
C PHE A 162 0.86 14.27 -11.49
N GLY A 163 0.03 13.79 -12.42
CA GLY A 163 0.49 13.40 -13.76
C GLY A 163 1.22 12.06 -13.75
N ASP A 164 2.43 12.01 -14.29
CA ASP A 164 3.25 10.81 -14.32
C ASP A 164 3.71 10.44 -12.91
N VAL A 165 3.39 9.22 -12.47
CA VAL A 165 3.65 8.78 -11.09
C VAL A 165 4.15 7.34 -11.08
N PRO A 166 4.83 6.87 -10.01
CA PRO A 166 5.18 5.48 -9.89
C PRO A 166 3.95 4.58 -9.92
N PHE A 167 3.90 3.65 -10.85
CA PHE A 167 2.85 2.64 -10.93
C PHE A 167 3.37 1.30 -10.40
N LYS A 168 2.55 0.62 -9.63
CA LYS A 168 2.87 -0.63 -8.99
C LYS A 168 1.64 -1.53 -8.97
N ASP A 169 1.69 -2.59 -9.71
CA ASP A 169 0.61 -3.58 -9.84
C ASP A 169 0.73 -4.76 -8.86
N GLU A 170 1.91 -4.91 -8.25
CA GLU A 170 2.22 -5.95 -7.28
C GLU A 170 2.44 -5.37 -5.88
N PRO A 171 2.22 -6.16 -4.80
CA PRO A 171 2.60 -5.75 -3.45
C PRO A 171 4.10 -5.47 -3.30
N THR A 172 4.47 -4.77 -2.24
CA THR A 172 5.87 -4.58 -1.89
C THR A 172 6.52 -5.92 -1.56
N ASN A 173 7.61 -6.24 -2.25
CA ASN A 173 8.39 -7.43 -1.98
C ASN A 173 9.04 -7.36 -0.60
N SER A 174 9.17 -8.52 0.06
CA SER A 174 9.79 -8.61 1.40
C SER A 174 11.24 -8.11 1.44
N ASP A 175 11.95 -8.16 0.30
CA ASP A 175 13.32 -7.64 0.13
C ASP A 175 13.36 -6.15 -0.24
N GLY A 176 12.21 -5.52 -0.44
CA GLY A 176 12.09 -4.12 -0.83
C GLY A 176 12.56 -3.79 -2.25
N SER A 177 12.75 -4.78 -3.11
CA SER A 177 13.29 -4.59 -4.47
C SER A 177 12.42 -3.70 -5.36
N ASN A 178 11.11 -3.62 -5.08
CA ASN A 178 10.13 -2.84 -5.83
C ASN A 178 9.60 -1.60 -5.07
N ILE A 179 10.37 -1.05 -4.13
CA ILE A 179 9.99 0.17 -3.40
C ILE A 179 10.25 1.43 -4.23
N TYR A 180 11.39 1.46 -4.93
CA TYR A 180 11.80 2.63 -5.70
C TYR A 180 11.55 2.40 -7.18
N LEU A 181 10.37 2.81 -7.63
CA LEU A 181 9.97 2.74 -9.03
C LEU A 181 10.09 4.12 -9.68
N PRO A 182 10.49 4.18 -10.97
CA PRO A 182 10.43 5.41 -11.73
C PRO A 182 8.97 5.84 -11.93
N ALA A 183 8.78 7.09 -12.32
CA ALA A 183 7.46 7.54 -12.77
C ALA A 183 7.10 6.79 -14.07
N THR A 184 5.87 6.33 -14.14
CA THR A 184 5.23 5.73 -15.32
C THR A 184 4.41 6.81 -16.02
N ASP A 185 4.36 6.77 -17.34
CA ASP A 185 3.54 7.69 -18.12
C ASP A 185 2.07 7.57 -17.73
N ARG A 186 1.41 8.68 -17.54
CA ARG A 186 -0.01 8.72 -17.10
C ARG A 186 -0.94 8.00 -18.04
N ASP A 187 -0.69 8.03 -19.36
CA ASP A 187 -1.57 7.37 -20.33
C ASP A 187 -1.45 5.85 -20.20
N GLU A 188 -0.25 5.33 -19.92
CA GLU A 188 -0.03 3.92 -19.56
C GLU A 188 -0.76 3.55 -18.26
N ILE A 189 -0.71 4.40 -17.25
CA ILE A 189 -1.45 4.16 -16.00
C ILE A 189 -2.96 4.12 -16.23
N TYR A 190 -3.50 4.98 -17.11
CA TYR A 190 -4.92 4.91 -17.48
C TYR A 190 -5.31 3.59 -18.14
N GLU A 191 -4.42 2.98 -18.94
CA GLU A 191 -4.66 1.65 -19.50
C GLU A 191 -4.77 0.59 -18.39
N HIS A 192 -3.93 0.66 -17.37
CA HIS A 192 -4.03 -0.21 -16.18
C HIS A 192 -5.32 0.04 -15.38
N ILE A 193 -5.69 1.30 -15.14
CA ILE A 193 -6.94 1.67 -14.45
C ILE A 193 -8.18 1.09 -15.15
N ILE A 194 -8.17 1.08 -16.47
CA ILE A 194 -9.28 0.54 -17.29
C ILE A 194 -9.29 -1.00 -17.25
N ALA A 195 -8.12 -1.61 -17.10
CA ALA A 195 -8.00 -3.07 -17.04
C ALA A 195 -8.34 -3.66 -15.65
N ASP A 196 -8.19 -2.90 -14.56
CA ASP A 196 -8.61 -3.23 -13.20
C ASP A 196 -10.13 -3.17 -13.08
#